data_b51783ee891d9a4eb86989776ef2f10d
#
_entry.id   b51783ee891d9a4eb86989776ef2f10d
#
_cell.length_a   1.000
_cell.length_b   1.000
_cell.length_c   1.000
_cell.angle_alpha   90.00
_cell.angle_beta   90.00
_cell.angle_gamma   90.00
#
_symmetry.space_group_name_H-M   'P 1'
#
loop_
_entity.id
_entity.type
_entity.pdbx_description
1 polymer ?
#
loop_
_entity_poly.entity_id
_entity_poly.type
_entity_poly.pdbx_seq_one_letter_code
_entity_poly.pdbx_strand_id
1 'polypeptide(L)'
;MSAESDALNDQIKQSIALLRRHLDWDVAEGRIADLNNRAEDPALWNDPAAAQKVMRERNQLASAMEGVKKLEQDVADALELIELAEVDGDDAMLSEAMSALRAAAEEAKRREIESLLSGEADANDCYIELNAGAGGTEAQDWAEMLMRMYMRWAEQHGYKVQLMEESEGEQAGIKSATLLVSGPNAYGWLKTEAGVHRLVRISPFDSNARRQTSFASVWVYPVIDDSIEIEINDADLKVDTYRASGAGGQHVNKTESAIRITHVPTGIIVACQTDRSQHRNRAQAMAMLKARLYEAELQKREAAASAQEAAKTDIGWGHQIRNYVLAPYQLVKDLRTNVETGNPSAVLDGDLDAFMAAALAARAGATRSEASAQAR
;
A
#
# COMPACT_ATOMS: atom_id res chain seq x y z
N MET A 1 38.23 -9.57 7.62
CA MET A 1 36.79 -9.08 7.69
C MET A 1 36.23 -9.47 9.04
N SER A 2 35.38 -8.63 9.63
CA SER A 2 34.73 -8.95 10.90
C SER A 2 33.61 -9.97 10.70
N ALA A 3 33.25 -10.75 11.73
CA ALA A 3 32.13 -11.69 11.65
C ALA A 3 30.80 -11.00 11.30
N GLU A 4 30.66 -9.70 11.61
CA GLU A 4 29.50 -8.90 11.26
C GLU A 4 29.46 -8.58 9.76
N SER A 5 30.60 -8.21 9.15
CA SER A 5 30.66 -7.93 7.70
C SER A 5 30.39 -9.17 6.87
N ASP A 6 30.88 -10.33 7.31
CA ASP A 6 30.63 -11.60 6.64
C ASP A 6 29.14 -11.99 6.71
N ALA A 7 28.51 -11.84 7.87
CA ALA A 7 27.09 -12.14 8.05
C ALA A 7 26.18 -11.22 7.20
N LEU A 8 26.48 -9.91 7.14
CA LEU A 8 25.76 -8.97 6.30
C LEU A 8 25.93 -9.31 4.80
N ASN A 9 27.14 -9.60 4.37
CA ASN A 9 27.44 -9.98 2.99
C ASN A 9 26.69 -11.25 2.57
N ASP A 10 26.65 -12.27 3.43
CA ASP A 10 25.91 -13.50 3.16
C ASP A 10 24.40 -13.25 3.07
N GLN A 11 23.85 -12.41 3.95
CA GLN A 11 22.43 -12.00 3.91
C GLN A 11 22.14 -11.28 2.59
N ILE A 12 22.96 -10.30 2.20
CA ILE A 12 22.77 -9.54 0.95
C ILE A 12 22.85 -10.46 -0.27
N LYS A 13 23.80 -11.38 -0.30
CA LYS A 13 23.93 -12.37 -1.39
C LYS A 13 22.68 -13.25 -1.53
N GLN A 14 22.09 -13.66 -0.42
CA GLN A 14 20.85 -14.44 -0.43
C GLN A 14 19.70 -13.62 -1.02
N SER A 15 19.54 -12.36 -0.59
CA SER A 15 18.51 -11.46 -1.14
C SER A 15 18.72 -11.19 -2.64
N ILE A 16 19.96 -10.94 -3.08
CA ILE A 16 20.27 -10.77 -4.51
C ILE A 16 19.94 -12.03 -5.32
N ALA A 17 20.27 -13.21 -4.81
CA ALA A 17 19.94 -14.47 -5.48
C ALA A 17 18.43 -14.68 -5.63
N LEU A 18 17.65 -14.29 -4.61
CA LEU A 18 16.18 -14.31 -4.67
C LEU A 18 15.64 -13.30 -5.68
N LEU A 19 16.16 -12.08 -5.68
CA LEU A 19 15.78 -11.02 -6.64
C LEU A 19 16.06 -11.45 -8.08
N ARG A 20 17.25 -11.97 -8.36
CA ARG A 20 17.61 -12.47 -9.70
C ARG A 20 16.71 -13.60 -10.17
N ARG A 21 16.35 -14.53 -9.27
CA ARG A 21 15.40 -15.61 -9.58
C ARG A 21 14.00 -15.08 -9.86
N HIS A 22 13.56 -14.07 -9.08
CA HIS A 22 12.23 -13.47 -9.26
C HIS A 22 12.11 -12.72 -10.59
N LEU A 23 13.18 -12.05 -11.00
CA LEU A 23 13.25 -11.30 -12.26
C LEU A 23 13.46 -12.19 -13.50
N ASP A 24 13.65 -13.51 -13.33
CA ASP A 24 14.09 -14.41 -14.40
C ASP A 24 15.29 -13.81 -15.15
N TRP A 25 16.36 -13.52 -14.42
CA TRP A 25 17.48 -12.68 -14.86
C TRP A 25 18.01 -13.01 -16.25
N ASP A 26 18.14 -14.31 -16.55
CA ASP A 26 18.68 -14.78 -17.83
C ASP A 26 17.79 -14.43 -19.02
N VAL A 27 16.47 -14.25 -18.79
CA VAL A 27 15.47 -13.90 -19.79
C VAL A 27 15.21 -12.39 -19.81
N ALA A 28 15.37 -11.73 -18.68
CA ALA A 28 15.03 -10.32 -18.48
C ALA A 28 15.78 -9.37 -19.43
N GLU A 29 17.08 -9.64 -19.71
CA GLU A 29 17.86 -8.83 -20.65
C GLU A 29 17.30 -8.92 -22.08
N GLY A 30 16.93 -10.12 -22.52
CA GLY A 30 16.27 -10.33 -23.80
C GLY A 30 14.91 -9.63 -23.87
N ARG A 31 14.13 -9.70 -22.79
CA ARG A 31 12.82 -9.06 -22.70
C ARG A 31 12.91 -7.53 -22.74
N ILE A 32 13.92 -6.92 -22.10
CA ILE A 32 14.19 -5.47 -22.22
C ILE A 32 14.54 -5.11 -23.67
N ALA A 33 15.38 -5.91 -24.36
CA ALA A 33 15.72 -5.65 -25.74
C ALA A 33 14.47 -5.71 -26.65
N ASP A 34 13.59 -6.69 -26.46
CA ASP A 34 12.33 -6.80 -27.18
C ASP A 34 11.39 -5.62 -26.91
N LEU A 35 11.28 -5.19 -25.64
CA LEU A 35 10.47 -4.03 -25.27
C LEU A 35 11.04 -2.72 -25.84
N ASN A 36 12.36 -2.58 -25.93
CA ASN A 36 13.00 -1.45 -26.58
C ASN A 36 12.68 -1.44 -28.10
N ASN A 37 12.84 -2.57 -28.78
CA ASN A 37 12.51 -2.70 -30.20
C ASN A 37 11.03 -2.35 -30.46
N ARG A 38 10.12 -2.78 -29.58
CA ARG A 38 8.70 -2.44 -29.69
C ARG A 38 8.43 -0.95 -29.41
N ALA A 39 9.19 -0.32 -28.52
CA ALA A 39 9.06 1.11 -28.23
C ALA A 39 9.56 1.99 -29.38
N GLU A 40 10.50 1.47 -30.22
CA GLU A 40 11.01 2.14 -31.42
C GLU A 40 10.08 1.99 -32.63
N ASP A 41 9.11 1.08 -32.59
CA ASP A 41 8.15 0.89 -33.67
C ASP A 41 7.17 2.08 -33.74
N PRO A 42 7.15 2.85 -34.87
CA PRO A 42 6.21 3.94 -35.04
C PRO A 42 4.74 3.54 -34.97
N ALA A 43 4.42 2.29 -35.29
CA ALA A 43 3.06 1.78 -35.25
C ALA A 43 2.51 1.72 -33.81
N LEU A 44 3.36 1.49 -32.81
CA LEU A 44 2.96 1.46 -31.41
C LEU A 44 2.35 2.80 -30.94
N TRP A 45 2.87 3.89 -31.43
CA TRP A 45 2.46 5.25 -31.02
C TRP A 45 1.10 5.68 -31.60
N ASN A 46 0.53 4.88 -32.51
CA ASN A 46 -0.83 5.07 -32.99
C ASN A 46 -1.88 4.61 -31.96
N ASP A 47 -1.47 3.78 -30.99
CA ASP A 47 -2.28 3.33 -29.86
C ASP A 47 -1.62 3.80 -28.54
N PRO A 48 -2.08 4.93 -27.98
CA PRO A 48 -1.49 5.47 -26.74
C PRO A 48 -1.56 4.51 -25.56
N ALA A 49 -2.60 3.70 -25.44
CA ALA A 49 -2.77 2.75 -24.34
C ALA A 49 -1.76 1.60 -24.44
N ALA A 50 -1.59 1.03 -25.64
CA ALA A 50 -0.57 0.00 -25.89
C ALA A 50 0.84 0.54 -25.69
N ALA A 51 1.13 1.78 -26.14
CA ALA A 51 2.42 2.43 -25.95
C ALA A 51 2.73 2.63 -24.46
N GLN A 52 1.76 3.12 -23.70
CA GLN A 52 1.91 3.32 -22.25
C GLN A 52 2.19 2.00 -21.52
N LYS A 53 1.48 0.93 -21.88
CA LYS A 53 1.69 -0.41 -21.29
C LYS A 53 3.11 -0.93 -21.56
N VAL A 54 3.58 -0.85 -22.80
CA VAL A 54 4.94 -1.27 -23.20
C VAL A 54 6.00 -0.46 -22.47
N MET A 55 5.84 0.87 -22.41
CA MET A 55 6.79 1.75 -21.73
C MET A 55 6.81 1.51 -20.21
N ARG A 56 5.66 1.25 -19.60
CA ARG A 56 5.56 0.93 -18.16
C ARG A 56 6.30 -0.37 -17.88
N GLU A 57 6.02 -1.45 -18.60
CA GLU A 57 6.66 -2.76 -18.45
C GLU A 57 8.18 -2.66 -18.62
N ARG A 58 8.62 -1.98 -19.69
CA ARG A 58 10.03 -1.71 -19.94
C ARG A 58 10.71 -0.99 -18.79
N ASN A 59 10.12 0.11 -18.33
CA ASN A 59 10.71 0.94 -17.30
C ASN A 59 10.76 0.21 -15.94
N GLN A 60 9.73 -0.56 -15.60
CA GLN A 60 9.73 -1.38 -14.40
C GLN A 60 10.83 -2.43 -14.41
N LEU A 61 10.94 -3.19 -15.52
CA LEU A 61 11.95 -4.24 -15.64
C LEU A 61 13.36 -3.65 -15.66
N ALA A 62 13.59 -2.56 -16.40
CA ALA A 62 14.88 -1.88 -16.47
C ALA A 62 15.30 -1.32 -15.10
N SER A 63 14.39 -0.65 -14.38
CA SER A 63 14.66 -0.10 -13.04
C SER A 63 14.93 -1.21 -12.02
N ALA A 64 14.22 -2.34 -12.09
CA ALA A 64 14.46 -3.48 -11.21
C ALA A 64 15.85 -4.09 -11.44
N MET A 65 16.23 -4.29 -12.70
CA MET A 65 17.55 -4.84 -13.04
C MET A 65 18.70 -3.89 -12.69
N GLU A 66 18.55 -2.60 -13.00
CA GLU A 66 19.52 -1.57 -12.65
C GLU A 66 19.71 -1.49 -11.13
N GLY A 67 18.62 -1.59 -10.39
CA GLY A 67 18.64 -1.58 -8.94
C GLY A 67 19.41 -2.77 -8.35
N VAL A 68 19.28 -3.97 -8.92
CA VAL A 68 20.07 -5.13 -8.48
C VAL A 68 21.56 -4.95 -8.84
N LYS A 69 21.88 -4.49 -10.07
CA LYS A 69 23.27 -4.21 -10.49
C LYS A 69 23.93 -3.17 -9.58
N LYS A 70 23.20 -2.10 -9.25
CA LYS A 70 23.68 -1.07 -8.33
C LYS A 70 23.95 -1.64 -6.94
N LEU A 71 23.04 -2.42 -6.40
CA LEU A 71 23.21 -3.05 -5.10
C LEU A 71 24.46 -3.96 -5.07
N GLU A 72 24.70 -4.74 -6.12
CA GLU A 72 25.90 -5.58 -6.25
C GLU A 72 27.19 -4.73 -6.25
N GLN A 73 27.17 -3.59 -6.94
CA GLN A 73 28.29 -2.67 -6.97
C GLN A 73 28.50 -2.01 -5.60
N ASP A 74 27.46 -1.47 -4.97
CA ASP A 74 27.53 -0.82 -3.65
C ASP A 74 28.11 -1.78 -2.59
N VAL A 75 27.74 -3.07 -2.66
CA VAL A 75 28.29 -4.11 -1.77
C VAL A 75 29.76 -4.40 -2.06
N ALA A 76 30.13 -4.52 -3.33
CA ALA A 76 31.53 -4.76 -3.73
C ALA A 76 32.42 -3.61 -3.27
N ASP A 77 32.00 -2.37 -3.51
CA ASP A 77 32.72 -1.17 -3.10
C ASP A 77 32.87 -1.08 -1.57
N ALA A 78 31.81 -1.39 -0.82
CA ALA A 78 31.85 -1.39 0.64
C ALA A 78 32.81 -2.46 1.19
N LEU A 79 32.84 -3.66 0.62
CA LEU A 79 33.72 -4.73 1.04
C LEU A 79 35.20 -4.41 0.73
N GLU A 80 35.48 -3.83 -0.44
CA GLU A 80 36.85 -3.39 -0.80
C GLU A 80 37.33 -2.29 0.15
N LEU A 81 36.48 -1.34 0.51
CA LEU A 81 36.81 -0.30 1.49
C LEU A 81 37.05 -0.88 2.90
N ILE A 82 36.29 -1.91 3.31
CA ILE A 82 36.51 -2.60 4.59
C ILE A 82 37.89 -3.27 4.60
N GLU A 83 38.26 -3.98 3.53
CA GLU A 83 39.56 -4.64 3.42
C GLU A 83 40.70 -3.62 3.47
N LEU A 84 40.56 -2.50 2.76
CA LEU A 84 41.59 -1.44 2.75
C LEU A 84 41.72 -0.79 4.13
N ALA A 85 40.61 -0.47 4.78
CA ALA A 85 40.61 0.14 6.12
C ALA A 85 41.25 -0.79 7.18
N GLU A 86 41.01 -2.10 7.09
CA GLU A 86 41.65 -3.10 7.99
C GLU A 86 43.18 -3.16 7.77
N VAL A 87 43.64 -3.05 6.52
CA VAL A 87 45.08 -3.06 6.19
C VAL A 87 45.75 -1.79 6.68
N ASP A 88 45.13 -0.62 6.50
CA ASP A 88 45.68 0.68 6.87
C ASP A 88 45.49 1.02 8.35
N GLY A 89 44.61 0.28 9.07
CA GLY A 89 44.28 0.53 10.46
C GLY A 89 43.44 1.83 10.64
N ASP A 90 42.64 2.22 9.64
CA ASP A 90 41.81 3.42 9.65
C ASP A 90 40.40 3.10 10.18
N ASP A 91 40.20 3.33 11.49
CA ASP A 91 38.91 3.08 12.16
C ASP A 91 37.77 3.97 11.61
N ALA A 92 38.08 5.17 11.12
CA ALA A 92 37.07 6.07 10.58
C ALA A 92 36.54 5.54 9.23
N MET A 93 37.43 5.16 8.33
CA MET A 93 37.13 4.53 7.05
C MET A 93 36.36 3.20 7.27
N LEU A 94 36.78 2.39 8.23
CA LEU A 94 36.11 1.14 8.58
C LEU A 94 34.67 1.37 9.04
N SER A 95 34.46 2.38 9.89
CA SER A 95 33.10 2.74 10.37
C SER A 95 32.19 3.21 9.22
N GLU A 96 32.71 4.00 8.29
CA GLU A 96 31.97 4.48 7.12
C GLU A 96 31.61 3.32 6.19
N ALA A 97 32.57 2.46 5.87
CA ALA A 97 32.37 1.29 5.01
C ALA A 97 31.36 0.29 5.62
N MET A 98 31.42 0.06 6.93
CA MET A 98 30.44 -0.76 7.64
C MET A 98 29.05 -0.14 7.64
N SER A 99 28.95 1.19 7.72
CA SER A 99 27.67 1.89 7.59
C SER A 99 27.08 1.73 6.18
N ALA A 100 27.91 1.82 5.14
CA ALA A 100 27.50 1.59 3.76
C ALA A 100 27.02 0.14 3.55
N LEU A 101 27.72 -0.85 4.10
CA LEU A 101 27.33 -2.25 4.01
C LEU A 101 25.98 -2.53 4.72
N ARG A 102 25.75 -1.91 5.89
CA ARG A 102 24.46 -1.99 6.58
C ARG A 102 23.33 -1.35 5.76
N ALA A 103 23.60 -0.18 5.16
CA ALA A 103 22.62 0.47 4.27
C ALA A 103 22.29 -0.40 3.05
N ALA A 104 23.30 -1.07 2.46
CA ALA A 104 23.10 -2.03 1.38
C ALA A 104 22.26 -3.25 1.82
N ALA A 105 22.42 -3.73 3.06
CA ALA A 105 21.62 -4.83 3.60
C ALA A 105 20.14 -4.44 3.77
N GLU A 106 19.86 -3.25 4.27
CA GLU A 106 18.49 -2.73 4.36
C GLU A 106 17.86 -2.53 2.97
N GLU A 107 18.63 -1.99 2.02
CA GLU A 107 18.18 -1.84 0.64
C GLU A 107 17.89 -3.20 -0.04
N ALA A 108 18.75 -4.21 0.19
CA ALA A 108 18.55 -5.57 -0.31
C ALA A 108 17.23 -6.16 0.20
N LYS A 109 16.99 -6.01 1.51
CA LYS A 109 15.76 -6.47 2.17
C LYS A 109 14.53 -5.74 1.64
N ARG A 110 14.61 -4.42 1.46
CA ARG A 110 13.53 -3.62 0.89
C ARG A 110 13.17 -4.11 -0.51
N ARG A 111 14.16 -4.31 -1.39
CA ARG A 111 13.95 -4.83 -2.76
C ARG A 111 13.41 -6.25 -2.78
N GLU A 112 13.86 -7.10 -1.85
CA GLU A 112 13.30 -8.44 -1.70
C GLU A 112 11.79 -8.39 -1.40
N ILE A 113 11.36 -7.50 -0.50
CA ILE A 113 9.95 -7.30 -0.19
C ILE A 113 9.21 -6.72 -1.38
N GLU A 114 9.78 -5.71 -2.06
CA GLU A 114 9.19 -5.14 -3.29
C GLU A 114 9.02 -6.20 -4.38
N SER A 115 9.92 -7.18 -4.47
CA SER A 115 9.79 -8.28 -5.42
C SER A 115 8.56 -9.18 -5.17
N LEU A 116 7.99 -9.15 -3.98
CA LEU A 116 6.75 -9.84 -3.64
C LEU A 116 5.50 -9.10 -4.16
N LEU A 117 5.67 -7.85 -4.63
CA LEU A 117 4.62 -7.04 -5.24
C LEU A 117 4.44 -7.44 -6.71
N SER A 118 3.86 -8.63 -6.91
CA SER A 118 3.71 -9.24 -8.24
C SER A 118 2.28 -9.17 -8.81
N GLY A 119 1.37 -8.52 -8.08
CA GLY A 119 -0.01 -8.32 -8.53
C GLY A 119 -0.09 -7.30 -9.68
N GLU A 120 -0.98 -7.51 -10.63
CA GLU A 120 -1.18 -6.63 -11.80
C GLU A 120 -1.38 -5.16 -11.42
N ALA A 121 -2.06 -4.92 -10.30
CA ALA A 121 -2.35 -3.58 -9.79
C ALA A 121 -1.31 -3.04 -8.79
N ASP A 122 -0.33 -3.84 -8.36
CA ASP A 122 0.57 -3.48 -7.24
C ASP A 122 1.39 -2.22 -7.52
N ALA A 123 1.73 -1.97 -8.77
CA ALA A 123 2.48 -0.79 -9.19
C ALA A 123 1.67 0.52 -9.21
N ASN A 124 0.35 0.44 -9.02
CA ASN A 124 -0.53 1.59 -9.14
C ASN A 124 -0.54 2.45 -7.88
N ASP A 125 -0.99 3.68 -8.06
CA ASP A 125 -1.49 4.54 -6.97
C ASP A 125 -2.70 3.87 -6.31
N CYS A 126 -3.06 4.30 -5.11
CA CYS A 126 -4.22 3.75 -4.41
C CYS A 126 -5.05 4.79 -3.68
N TYR A 127 -6.29 4.42 -3.47
CA TYR A 127 -7.17 5.07 -2.50
C TYR A 127 -7.17 4.28 -1.20
N ILE A 128 -7.07 4.99 -0.07
CA ILE A 128 -7.30 4.46 1.28
C ILE A 128 -8.59 5.07 1.77
N GLU A 129 -9.55 4.23 2.08
CA GLU A 129 -10.80 4.66 2.70
C GLU A 129 -10.84 4.17 4.15
N LEU A 130 -11.04 5.10 5.07
CA LEU A 130 -11.14 4.83 6.50
C LEU A 130 -12.57 5.09 6.94
N ASN A 131 -13.12 4.17 7.71
CA ASN A 131 -14.46 4.30 8.24
C ASN A 131 -14.46 3.99 9.74
N ALA A 132 -15.06 4.89 10.54
CA ALA A 132 -15.29 4.63 11.94
C ALA A 132 -16.24 3.45 12.13
N GLY A 133 -15.86 2.51 12.98
CA GLY A 133 -16.72 1.39 13.35
C GLY A 133 -17.79 1.75 14.38
N ALA A 134 -18.47 0.75 14.90
CA ALA A 134 -19.39 0.93 16.02
C ALA A 134 -18.62 1.40 17.26
N GLY A 135 -19.02 2.51 17.87
CA GLY A 135 -18.37 3.04 19.07
C GLY A 135 -18.50 4.57 19.24
N GLY A 136 -19.27 5.23 18.39
CA GLY A 136 -19.51 6.67 18.49
C GLY A 136 -18.23 7.50 18.43
N THR A 137 -18.08 8.51 19.29
CA THR A 137 -16.93 9.44 19.30
C THR A 137 -15.58 8.74 19.41
N GLU A 138 -15.47 7.66 20.17
CA GLU A 138 -14.23 6.89 20.31
C GLU A 138 -13.77 6.25 19.00
N ALA A 139 -14.71 5.71 18.22
CA ALA A 139 -14.41 5.10 16.93
C ALA A 139 -14.06 6.16 15.88
N GLN A 140 -14.71 7.33 15.96
CA GLN A 140 -14.45 8.46 15.07
C GLN A 140 -13.05 9.05 15.32
N ASP A 141 -12.63 9.19 16.57
CA ASP A 141 -11.27 9.61 16.94
C ASP A 141 -10.23 8.55 16.52
N TRP A 142 -10.56 7.27 16.68
CA TRP A 142 -9.68 6.19 16.21
C TRP A 142 -9.47 6.22 14.68
N ALA A 143 -10.52 6.46 13.92
CA ALA A 143 -10.41 6.58 12.46
C ALA A 143 -9.50 7.77 12.05
N GLU A 144 -9.59 8.90 12.76
CA GLU A 144 -8.71 10.05 12.53
C GLU A 144 -7.25 9.72 12.89
N MET A 145 -7.01 8.99 13.99
CA MET A 145 -5.66 8.54 14.36
C MET A 145 -5.06 7.63 13.28
N LEU A 146 -5.83 6.71 12.71
CA LEU A 146 -5.40 5.85 11.60
C LEU A 146 -5.12 6.67 10.35
N MET A 147 -5.96 7.64 10.01
CA MET A 147 -5.74 8.54 8.87
C MET A 147 -4.37 9.22 9.00
N ARG A 148 -4.08 9.81 10.16
CA ARG A 148 -2.81 10.47 10.43
C ARG A 148 -1.63 9.49 10.36
N MET A 149 -1.79 8.28 10.85
CA MET A 149 -0.77 7.22 10.79
C MET A 149 -0.39 6.90 9.35
N TYR A 150 -1.37 6.69 8.46
CA TYR A 150 -1.09 6.40 7.04
C TYR A 150 -0.54 7.62 6.29
N MET A 151 -0.99 8.82 6.60
CA MET A 151 -0.41 10.04 6.01
C MET A 151 1.08 10.16 6.35
N ARG A 152 1.45 9.94 7.62
CA ARG A 152 2.85 9.99 8.07
C ARG A 152 3.71 8.90 7.43
N TRP A 153 3.20 7.68 7.37
CA TRP A 153 3.88 6.60 6.67
C TRP A 153 4.15 6.97 5.21
N ALA A 154 3.15 7.47 4.52
CA ALA A 154 3.27 7.85 3.11
C ALA A 154 4.27 9.01 2.91
N GLU A 155 4.25 10.03 3.78
CA GLU A 155 5.20 11.13 3.74
C GLU A 155 6.65 10.66 3.96
N GLN A 156 6.87 9.77 4.94
CA GLN A 156 8.20 9.19 5.24
C GLN A 156 8.77 8.40 4.05
N HIS A 157 7.90 7.79 3.23
CA HIS A 157 8.28 7.03 2.03
C HIS A 157 8.27 7.85 0.74
N GLY A 158 8.07 9.17 0.86
CA GLY A 158 8.10 10.08 -0.30
C GLY A 158 6.87 9.97 -1.22
N TYR A 159 5.80 9.36 -0.76
CA TYR A 159 4.52 9.35 -1.46
C TYR A 159 3.83 10.71 -1.39
N LYS A 160 3.08 11.04 -2.43
CA LYS A 160 2.17 12.19 -2.41
C LYS A 160 0.83 11.75 -1.86
N VAL A 161 0.33 12.47 -0.85
CA VAL A 161 -0.97 12.21 -0.25
C VAL A 161 -1.92 13.36 -0.53
N GLN A 162 -3.12 13.04 -0.99
CA GLN A 162 -4.19 14.00 -1.19
C GLN A 162 -5.45 13.52 -0.48
N LEU A 163 -6.01 14.37 0.39
CA LEU A 163 -7.31 14.14 0.99
C LEU A 163 -8.40 14.38 -0.06
N MET A 164 -9.17 13.34 -0.38
CA MET A 164 -10.20 13.37 -1.40
C MET A 164 -11.58 13.70 -0.83
N GLU A 165 -11.86 13.11 0.31
CA GLU A 165 -13.12 13.30 1.04
C GLU A 165 -12.87 13.12 2.53
N GLU A 166 -13.57 13.91 3.33
CA GLU A 166 -13.59 13.79 4.79
C GLU A 166 -15.01 14.08 5.29
N SER A 167 -15.52 13.22 6.17
CA SER A 167 -16.75 13.42 6.89
C SER A 167 -16.44 13.55 8.38
N GLU A 168 -16.55 14.75 8.91
CA GLU A 168 -16.27 15.05 10.31
C GLU A 168 -17.15 14.26 11.28
N GLY A 169 -16.58 13.91 12.43
CA GLY A 169 -17.31 13.34 13.56
C GLY A 169 -18.24 14.36 14.21
N GLU A 170 -19.14 13.90 15.04
CA GLU A 170 -20.12 14.80 15.71
C GLU A 170 -19.48 15.62 16.85
N GLN A 171 -18.52 15.07 17.55
CA GLN A 171 -17.85 15.70 18.69
C GLN A 171 -16.33 15.72 18.53
N ALA A 172 -15.76 14.69 17.91
CA ALA A 172 -14.35 14.58 17.61
C ALA A 172 -14.12 13.54 16.50
N GLY A 173 -12.95 13.59 15.86
CA GLY A 173 -12.54 12.63 14.86
C GLY A 173 -13.32 12.70 13.56
N ILE A 174 -13.28 11.63 12.80
CA ILE A 174 -13.92 11.50 11.47
C ILE A 174 -14.87 10.31 11.43
N LYS A 175 -15.97 10.43 10.71
CA LYS A 175 -16.88 9.32 10.37
C LYS A 175 -16.26 8.47 9.26
N SER A 176 -15.72 9.14 8.26
CA SER A 176 -15.02 8.53 7.14
C SER A 176 -14.02 9.51 6.51
N ALA A 177 -12.96 8.99 5.89
CA ALA A 177 -12.07 9.76 5.05
C ALA A 177 -11.56 8.91 3.89
N THR A 178 -11.26 9.54 2.75
CA THR A 178 -10.63 8.91 1.60
C THR A 178 -9.37 9.68 1.25
N LEU A 179 -8.23 8.99 1.23
CA LEU A 179 -6.93 9.51 0.83
C LEU A 179 -6.56 8.92 -0.54
N LEU A 180 -6.01 9.74 -1.41
CA LEU A 180 -5.28 9.28 -2.59
C LEU A 180 -3.80 9.28 -2.25
N VAL A 181 -3.16 8.13 -2.39
CA VAL A 181 -1.71 7.96 -2.20
C VAL A 181 -1.08 7.64 -3.54
N SER A 182 -0.18 8.51 -3.99
CA SER A 182 0.47 8.42 -5.30
C SER A 182 1.96 8.21 -5.18
N GLY A 183 2.46 7.19 -5.87
CA GLY A 183 3.87 6.84 -5.96
C GLY A 183 4.10 5.37 -6.31
N PRO A 184 5.34 4.95 -6.50
CA PRO A 184 5.66 3.60 -6.96
C PRO A 184 5.20 2.55 -5.95
N ASN A 185 4.45 1.55 -6.45
CA ASN A 185 3.95 0.43 -5.65
C ASN A 185 3.07 0.82 -4.44
N ALA A 186 2.42 1.98 -4.47
CA ALA A 186 1.60 2.46 -3.36
C ALA A 186 0.49 1.45 -2.99
N TYR A 187 -0.24 0.96 -4.00
CA TYR A 187 -1.26 -0.07 -3.79
C TYR A 187 -0.67 -1.37 -3.25
N GLY A 188 0.45 -1.81 -3.83
CA GLY A 188 1.10 -3.06 -3.44
C GLY A 188 1.43 -3.14 -1.96
N TRP A 189 1.93 -2.06 -1.37
CA TRP A 189 2.21 -1.95 0.05
C TRP A 189 0.92 -1.83 0.87
N LEU A 190 0.09 -0.86 0.55
CA LEU A 190 -1.06 -0.46 1.37
C LEU A 190 -2.20 -1.47 1.33
N LYS A 191 -2.32 -2.31 0.28
CA LYS A 191 -3.33 -3.39 0.21
C LYS A 191 -3.23 -4.36 1.40
N THR A 192 -2.07 -4.45 2.06
CA THR A 192 -1.88 -5.28 3.25
C THR A 192 -2.56 -4.71 4.49
N GLU A 193 -2.90 -3.44 4.48
CA GLU A 193 -3.53 -2.73 5.59
C GLU A 193 -5.07 -2.78 5.55
N ALA A 194 -5.63 -3.36 4.48
CA ALA A 194 -7.08 -3.52 4.36
C ALA A 194 -7.62 -4.50 5.42
N GLY A 195 -8.59 -4.03 6.22
CA GLY A 195 -9.24 -4.82 7.26
C GLY A 195 -9.66 -4.00 8.47
N VAL A 196 -9.93 -4.66 9.57
CA VAL A 196 -10.40 -4.04 10.81
C VAL A 196 -9.24 -3.83 11.78
N HIS A 197 -9.09 -2.60 12.25
CA HIS A 197 -8.10 -2.18 13.23
C HIS A 197 -8.78 -1.95 14.59
N ARG A 198 -8.28 -2.59 15.64
CA ARG A 198 -8.82 -2.51 16.99
C ARG A 198 -7.92 -1.67 17.88
N LEU A 199 -8.49 -0.66 18.54
CA LEU A 199 -7.80 0.14 19.56
C LEU A 199 -8.35 -0.19 20.95
N VAL A 200 -7.46 -0.33 21.92
CA VAL A 200 -7.78 -0.45 23.35
C VAL A 200 -6.98 0.62 24.09
N ARG A 201 -7.67 1.61 24.66
CA ARG A 201 -7.06 2.69 25.44
C ARG A 201 -7.96 3.17 26.56
N ILE A 202 -7.41 4.00 27.43
CA ILE A 202 -8.21 4.83 28.36
C ILE A 202 -8.87 5.93 27.52
N SER A 203 -10.19 6.05 27.63
CA SER A 203 -10.96 7.05 26.90
C SER A 203 -10.59 8.47 27.29
N PRO A 204 -10.24 9.35 26.35
CA PRO A 204 -10.10 10.78 26.62
C PRO A 204 -11.47 11.50 26.72
N PHE A 205 -12.55 10.84 26.30
CA PHE A 205 -13.92 11.41 26.28
C PHE A 205 -14.77 10.95 27.48
N ASP A 206 -14.32 9.95 28.23
CA ASP A 206 -15.01 9.44 29.42
C ASP A 206 -14.46 10.10 30.69
N SER A 207 -15.28 10.86 31.38
CA SER A 207 -14.92 11.51 32.63
C SER A 207 -14.43 10.55 33.73
N ASN A 208 -14.81 9.26 33.64
CA ASN A 208 -14.36 8.21 34.54
C ASN A 208 -13.08 7.51 34.11
N ALA A 209 -12.42 7.98 33.04
CA ALA A 209 -11.19 7.41 32.50
C ALA A 209 -11.23 5.88 32.32
N ARG A 210 -12.37 5.34 31.89
CA ARG A 210 -12.55 3.92 31.67
C ARG A 210 -11.84 3.47 30.40
N ARG A 211 -11.37 2.22 30.42
CA ARG A 211 -10.80 1.59 29.23
C ARG A 211 -11.90 1.27 28.23
N GLN A 212 -11.73 1.76 27.00
CA GLN A 212 -12.65 1.55 25.89
C GLN A 212 -11.96 0.77 24.76
N THR A 213 -12.76 0.06 23.99
CA THR A 213 -12.34 -0.62 22.78
C THR A 213 -13.05 -0.02 21.58
N SER A 214 -12.30 0.41 20.59
CA SER A 214 -12.82 1.05 19.37
C SER A 214 -12.36 0.27 18.15
N PHE A 215 -13.17 0.30 17.10
CA PHE A 215 -12.89 -0.34 15.84
C PHE A 215 -12.98 0.68 14.71
N ALA A 216 -12.10 0.54 13.74
CA ALA A 216 -12.18 1.25 12.47
C ALA A 216 -11.81 0.31 11.35
N SER A 217 -12.43 0.46 10.21
CA SER A 217 -12.13 -0.32 9.02
C SER A 217 -11.33 0.50 8.01
N VAL A 218 -10.37 -0.14 7.39
CA VAL A 218 -9.55 0.41 6.33
C VAL A 218 -9.79 -0.41 5.06
N TRP A 219 -10.09 0.27 3.96
CA TRP A 219 -10.22 -0.31 2.64
C TRP A 219 -9.18 0.32 1.72
N VAL A 220 -8.51 -0.51 0.95
CA VAL A 220 -7.49 -0.05 0.00
C VAL A 220 -7.83 -0.59 -1.37
N TYR A 221 -7.89 0.28 -2.36
CA TYR A 221 -8.18 -0.09 -3.73
C TYR A 221 -7.31 0.70 -4.71
N PRO A 222 -6.89 0.07 -5.83
CA PRO A 222 -5.94 0.70 -6.75
C PRO A 222 -6.59 1.83 -7.55
N VAL A 223 -5.79 2.81 -7.92
CA VAL A 223 -6.13 3.73 -9.01
C VAL A 223 -5.95 2.96 -10.32
N ILE A 224 -6.99 2.92 -11.13
CA ILE A 224 -6.96 2.24 -12.41
C ILE A 224 -6.74 3.27 -13.50
N ASP A 225 -5.74 3.01 -14.34
CA ASP A 225 -5.62 3.72 -15.60
C ASP A 225 -6.78 3.30 -16.53
N ASP A 226 -7.21 4.20 -17.39
CA ASP A 226 -8.31 3.99 -18.35
C ASP A 226 -8.14 2.77 -19.30
N SER A 227 -7.04 2.02 -19.15
CA SER A 227 -6.69 0.85 -19.98
C SER A 227 -7.46 -0.44 -19.64
N ILE A 228 -8.15 -0.52 -18.51
CA ILE A 228 -9.07 -1.63 -18.21
C ILE A 228 -10.48 -1.11 -18.47
N GLU A 229 -11.05 -1.51 -19.60
CA GLU A 229 -12.43 -1.19 -19.96
C GLU A 229 -13.41 -1.84 -18.97
N ILE A 230 -13.67 -1.12 -17.86
CA ILE A 230 -14.89 -1.35 -17.13
C ILE A 230 -15.94 -0.50 -17.84
N GLU A 231 -16.78 -1.15 -18.64
CA GLU A 231 -17.96 -0.52 -19.21
C GLU A 231 -18.91 -0.15 -18.06
N ILE A 232 -18.94 1.13 -17.73
CA ILE A 232 -19.92 1.68 -16.80
C ILE A 232 -21.06 2.24 -17.67
N ASN A 233 -22.21 1.62 -17.59
CA ASN A 233 -23.38 2.15 -18.26
C ASN A 233 -23.96 3.33 -17.44
N ASP A 234 -24.08 4.49 -18.05
CA ASP A 234 -24.66 5.68 -17.39
C ASP A 234 -26.08 5.44 -16.85
N ALA A 235 -26.83 4.50 -17.44
CA ALA A 235 -28.15 4.11 -16.97
C ALA A 235 -28.14 3.41 -15.59
N ASP A 236 -27.00 2.83 -15.21
CA ASP A 236 -26.80 2.14 -13.93
C ASP A 236 -26.31 3.06 -12.83
N LEU A 237 -26.11 4.35 -13.14
CA LEU A 237 -25.61 5.35 -12.22
C LEU A 237 -26.73 6.24 -11.70
N LYS A 238 -26.87 6.31 -10.39
CA LYS A 238 -27.63 7.34 -9.73
C LYS A 238 -26.68 8.43 -9.24
N VAL A 239 -26.78 9.62 -9.81
CA VAL A 239 -25.94 10.77 -9.45
C VAL A 239 -26.77 11.75 -8.63
N ASP A 240 -26.41 11.93 -7.37
CA ASP A 240 -27.01 12.89 -6.46
C ASP A 240 -26.03 14.05 -6.22
N THR A 241 -26.54 15.28 -6.33
CA THR A 241 -25.78 16.48 -5.96
C THR A 241 -26.21 16.93 -4.57
N TYR A 242 -25.27 17.34 -3.75
CA TYR A 242 -25.55 17.83 -2.41
C TYR A 242 -24.62 18.97 -2.01
N ARG A 243 -24.95 19.64 -0.93
CA ARG A 243 -24.11 20.72 -0.40
C ARG A 243 -22.95 20.15 0.38
N ALA A 244 -21.73 20.60 0.04
CA ALA A 244 -20.56 20.21 0.80
C ALA A 244 -20.72 20.65 2.27
N SER A 245 -20.45 19.72 3.21
CA SER A 245 -20.40 20.02 4.64
C SER A 245 -18.92 20.11 5.05
N GLY A 246 -18.46 21.30 5.44
CA GLY A 246 -17.09 21.51 5.91
C GLY A 246 -16.85 22.95 6.37
N ALA A 247 -15.77 23.21 7.09
CA ALA A 247 -15.33 24.52 7.58
C ALA A 247 -14.89 25.42 6.41
N GLY A 248 -15.85 25.90 5.63
CA GLY A 248 -15.65 26.83 4.53
C GLY A 248 -16.67 27.96 4.56
N GLY A 249 -16.22 29.20 4.30
CA GLY A 249 -17.03 30.41 4.40
C GLY A 249 -18.33 30.37 3.60
N GLN A 250 -19.15 31.40 3.72
CA GLN A 250 -20.53 31.56 3.22
C GLN A 250 -20.79 31.10 1.76
N HIS A 251 -19.75 30.91 0.94
CA HIS A 251 -19.85 30.47 -0.46
C HIS A 251 -19.91 28.94 -0.60
N VAL A 252 -19.29 28.16 0.30
CA VAL A 252 -19.27 26.70 0.26
C VAL A 252 -20.66 26.13 0.62
N ASN A 253 -21.38 26.80 1.51
CA ASN A 253 -22.68 26.38 1.97
C ASN A 253 -23.87 26.75 1.03
N LYS A 254 -23.60 27.45 -0.08
CA LYS A 254 -24.64 27.88 -1.04
C LYS A 254 -24.65 27.13 -2.36
N THR A 255 -23.55 26.44 -2.70
CA THR A 255 -23.43 25.72 -3.98
C THR A 255 -23.45 24.21 -3.76
N GLU A 256 -24.30 23.51 -4.50
CA GLU A 256 -24.38 22.04 -4.52
C GLU A 256 -23.27 21.49 -5.43
N SER A 257 -22.01 21.64 -4.99
CA SER A 257 -20.83 21.20 -5.76
C SER A 257 -20.41 19.76 -5.44
N ALA A 258 -20.84 19.22 -4.30
CA ALA A 258 -20.54 17.85 -3.92
C ALA A 258 -21.37 16.85 -4.75
N ILE A 259 -20.72 15.78 -5.17
CA ILE A 259 -21.31 14.72 -6.01
C ILE A 259 -21.25 13.40 -5.24
N ARG A 260 -22.37 12.69 -5.25
CA ARG A 260 -22.45 11.29 -4.83
C ARG A 260 -22.91 10.46 -6.02
N ILE A 261 -22.17 9.42 -6.36
CA ILE A 261 -22.52 8.46 -7.40
C ILE A 261 -22.80 7.12 -6.74
N THR A 262 -23.95 6.56 -7.03
CA THR A 262 -24.34 5.22 -6.60
C THR A 262 -24.45 4.34 -7.84
N HIS A 263 -23.68 3.26 -7.90
CA HIS A 263 -23.81 2.24 -8.92
C HIS A 263 -24.91 1.26 -8.49
N VAL A 264 -26.06 1.33 -9.13
CA VAL A 264 -27.28 0.61 -8.71
C VAL A 264 -27.08 -0.91 -8.67
N PRO A 265 -26.43 -1.55 -9.67
CA PRO A 265 -26.29 -3.01 -9.68
C PRO A 265 -25.41 -3.56 -8.54
N THR A 266 -24.36 -2.84 -8.14
CA THR A 266 -23.43 -3.30 -7.11
C THR A 266 -23.69 -2.67 -5.75
N GLY A 267 -24.48 -1.60 -5.68
CA GLY A 267 -24.73 -0.84 -4.45
C GLY A 267 -23.51 0.00 -3.99
N ILE A 268 -22.46 0.10 -4.80
CA ILE A 268 -21.26 0.88 -4.47
C ILE A 268 -21.60 2.36 -4.53
N ILE A 269 -21.24 3.07 -3.47
CA ILE A 269 -21.45 4.51 -3.34
C ILE A 269 -20.08 5.20 -3.21
N VAL A 270 -19.89 6.26 -3.99
CA VAL A 270 -18.73 7.13 -3.91
C VAL A 270 -19.19 8.59 -3.79
N ALA A 271 -18.44 9.40 -3.07
CA ALA A 271 -18.72 10.82 -2.90
C ALA A 271 -17.43 11.62 -3.08
N CYS A 272 -17.55 12.78 -3.73
CA CYS A 272 -16.44 13.71 -3.92
C CYS A 272 -16.91 15.15 -3.73
N GLN A 273 -16.16 15.92 -2.92
CA GLN A 273 -16.46 17.32 -2.61
C GLN A 273 -15.21 18.21 -2.57
N THR A 274 -14.12 17.76 -3.20
CA THR A 274 -12.79 18.39 -3.10
C THR A 274 -12.68 19.71 -3.88
N ASP A 275 -13.44 19.88 -4.96
CA ASP A 275 -13.35 21.05 -5.82
C ASP A 275 -14.66 21.88 -5.77
N ARG A 276 -14.54 23.18 -6.05
CA ARG A 276 -15.68 24.08 -6.23
C ARG A 276 -16.44 23.80 -7.53
N SER A 277 -15.82 23.08 -8.45
CA SER A 277 -16.39 22.70 -9.75
C SER A 277 -17.09 21.35 -9.65
N GLN A 278 -18.41 21.35 -9.84
CA GLN A 278 -19.22 20.14 -9.92
C GLN A 278 -18.72 19.16 -10.99
N HIS A 279 -18.23 19.67 -12.15
CA HIS A 279 -17.69 18.84 -13.21
C HIS A 279 -16.42 18.09 -12.79
N ARG A 280 -15.50 18.75 -12.06
CA ARG A 280 -14.30 18.12 -11.56
C ARG A 280 -14.62 17.08 -10.50
N ASN A 281 -15.51 17.39 -9.56
CA ASN A 281 -15.97 16.44 -8.57
C ASN A 281 -16.64 15.22 -9.20
N ARG A 282 -17.41 15.41 -10.31
CA ARG A 282 -18.01 14.30 -11.04
C ARG A 282 -16.98 13.42 -11.71
N ALA A 283 -16.01 14.00 -12.40
CA ALA A 283 -14.93 13.24 -13.04
C ALA A 283 -14.12 12.43 -12.01
N GLN A 284 -13.85 13.04 -10.87
CA GLN A 284 -13.09 12.41 -9.79
C GLN A 284 -13.91 11.31 -9.08
N ALA A 285 -15.19 11.55 -8.80
CA ALA A 285 -16.10 10.54 -8.28
C ALA A 285 -16.24 9.35 -9.25
N MET A 286 -16.25 9.60 -10.57
CA MET A 286 -16.30 8.55 -11.58
C MET A 286 -15.00 7.71 -11.56
N ALA A 287 -13.82 8.33 -11.43
CA ALA A 287 -12.56 7.61 -11.28
C ALA A 287 -12.54 6.75 -10.01
N MET A 288 -13.03 7.29 -8.89
CA MET A 288 -13.19 6.53 -7.64
C MET A 288 -14.17 5.36 -7.79
N LEU A 289 -15.26 5.53 -8.51
CA LEU A 289 -16.22 4.45 -8.77
C LEU A 289 -15.60 3.34 -9.62
N LYS A 290 -14.89 3.70 -10.71
CA LYS A 290 -14.14 2.73 -11.54
C LYS A 290 -13.16 1.92 -10.71
N ALA A 291 -12.41 2.58 -9.82
CA ALA A 291 -11.46 1.92 -8.93
C ALA A 291 -12.14 0.91 -7.99
N ARG A 292 -13.27 1.28 -7.39
CA ARG A 292 -14.03 0.35 -6.52
C ARG A 292 -14.65 -0.82 -7.28
N LEU A 293 -15.16 -0.58 -8.48
CA LEU A 293 -15.72 -1.65 -9.32
C LEU A 293 -14.63 -2.66 -9.74
N TYR A 294 -13.43 -2.18 -10.03
CA TYR A 294 -12.30 -3.04 -10.35
C TYR A 294 -11.88 -3.90 -9.15
N GLU A 295 -11.75 -3.30 -7.97
CA GLU A 295 -11.44 -4.07 -6.77
C GLU A 295 -12.50 -5.13 -6.47
N ALA A 296 -13.79 -4.77 -6.65
CA ALA A 296 -14.88 -5.73 -6.50
C ALA A 296 -14.80 -6.87 -7.53
N GLU A 297 -14.39 -6.60 -8.77
CA GLU A 297 -14.20 -7.63 -9.80
C GLU A 297 -12.94 -8.47 -9.55
N LEU A 298 -11.84 -7.85 -9.08
CA LEU A 298 -10.64 -8.57 -8.62
C LEU A 298 -10.98 -9.52 -7.46
N GLN A 299 -11.67 -9.01 -6.43
CA GLN A 299 -12.10 -9.83 -5.30
C GLN A 299 -13.05 -10.94 -5.72
N LYS A 300 -13.92 -10.71 -6.70
CA LYS A 300 -14.80 -11.71 -7.27
C LYS A 300 -14.04 -12.78 -8.05
N ARG A 301 -12.99 -12.42 -8.78
CA ARG A 301 -12.08 -13.36 -9.45
C ARG A 301 -11.25 -14.15 -8.45
N GLU A 302 -10.69 -13.47 -7.44
CA GLU A 302 -9.97 -14.10 -6.33
C GLU A 302 -10.90 -14.98 -5.48
N ALA A 303 -12.14 -14.53 -5.23
CA ALA A 303 -13.16 -15.32 -4.52
C ALA A 303 -13.66 -16.49 -5.36
N ALA A 304 -13.73 -16.38 -6.69
CA ALA A 304 -14.05 -17.51 -7.56
C ALA A 304 -12.92 -18.54 -7.60
N ALA A 305 -11.66 -18.10 -7.57
CA ALA A 305 -10.51 -18.97 -7.42
C ALA A 305 -10.43 -19.59 -6.01
N SER A 306 -10.73 -18.79 -4.98
CA SER A 306 -10.74 -19.18 -3.56
C SER A 306 -12.01 -19.97 -3.17
N ALA A 307 -13.17 -19.76 -3.83
CA ALA A 307 -14.41 -20.52 -3.57
C ALA A 307 -14.34 -21.97 -4.05
N GLN A 308 -13.49 -22.28 -4.99
CA GLN A 308 -13.12 -23.68 -5.26
C GLN A 308 -12.31 -24.28 -4.09
N GLU A 309 -11.62 -23.46 -3.32
CA GLU A 309 -10.85 -23.89 -2.14
C GLU A 309 -11.61 -23.76 -0.81
N ALA A 310 -12.44 -22.74 -0.66
CA ALA A 310 -13.19 -22.41 0.55
C ALA A 310 -14.48 -23.22 0.76
N ALA A 311 -14.76 -24.22 -0.08
CA ALA A 311 -15.76 -25.26 0.26
C ALA A 311 -15.39 -26.03 1.55
N LYS A 312 -14.33 -25.61 2.25
CA LYS A 312 -13.79 -26.30 3.44
C LYS A 312 -13.68 -25.50 4.73
N THR A 313 -13.99 -24.22 4.80
CA THR A 313 -13.89 -23.51 6.09
C THR A 313 -14.90 -22.38 6.26
N ASP A 314 -15.63 -22.43 7.37
CA ASP A 314 -16.67 -21.49 7.82
C ASP A 314 -16.16 -20.06 8.00
N ILE A 315 -16.93 -19.08 7.52
CA ILE A 315 -16.66 -17.65 7.60
C ILE A 315 -17.20 -17.10 8.93
N GLY A 316 -16.31 -16.85 9.87
CA GLY A 316 -16.62 -16.12 11.11
C GLY A 316 -16.41 -14.61 10.95
N TRP A 317 -17.33 -13.80 11.46
CA TRP A 317 -17.31 -12.36 11.56
C TRP A 317 -15.99 -11.82 12.15
N GLY A 318 -15.28 -10.89 11.45
CA GLY A 318 -14.29 -10.01 12.03
C GLY A 318 -12.86 -10.37 11.70
N HIS A 319 -12.44 -10.13 10.47
CA HIS A 319 -11.02 -10.13 10.13
C HIS A 319 -10.32 -8.90 10.73
N GLN A 320 -10.11 -8.93 12.06
CA GLN A 320 -9.20 -7.99 12.70
C GLN A 320 -7.80 -8.30 12.24
N ILE A 321 -7.17 -7.35 11.56
CA ILE A 321 -5.80 -7.50 11.09
C ILE A 321 -4.80 -7.09 12.16
N ARG A 322 -5.10 -6.03 12.96
CA ARG A 322 -4.15 -5.52 13.93
C ARG A 322 -4.83 -4.98 15.18
N ASN A 323 -4.24 -5.29 16.34
CA ASN A 323 -4.64 -4.79 17.65
C ASN A 323 -3.64 -3.76 18.15
N TYR A 324 -4.14 -2.61 18.57
CA TYR A 324 -3.40 -1.52 19.20
C TYR A 324 -3.84 -1.41 20.65
N VAL A 325 -2.96 -1.71 21.59
CA VAL A 325 -3.23 -1.63 23.02
C VAL A 325 -2.34 -0.53 23.61
N LEU A 326 -2.95 0.54 24.13
CA LEU A 326 -2.25 1.66 24.77
C LEU A 326 -2.33 1.60 26.30
N ALA A 327 -3.30 0.83 26.83
CA ALA A 327 -3.50 0.62 28.26
C ALA A 327 -4.17 -0.73 28.53
N PRO A 328 -3.80 -1.47 29.60
CA PRO A 328 -2.85 -1.15 30.67
C PRO A 328 -1.37 -1.39 30.32
N TYR A 329 -1.09 -2.01 29.20
CA TYR A 329 0.26 -2.23 28.65
C TYR A 329 0.30 -1.68 27.22
N GLN A 330 1.49 -1.50 26.69
CA GLN A 330 1.70 -0.98 25.34
C GLN A 330 2.08 -2.13 24.42
N LEU A 331 1.26 -2.36 23.38
CA LEU A 331 1.49 -3.39 22.40
C LEU A 331 0.73 -3.09 21.10
N VAL A 332 1.40 -3.25 19.96
CA VAL A 332 0.74 -3.39 18.66
C VAL A 332 1.05 -4.76 18.13
N LYS A 333 0.02 -5.52 17.74
CA LYS A 333 0.17 -6.88 17.24
C LYS A 333 -0.69 -7.10 15.99
N ASP A 334 -0.05 -7.57 14.92
CA ASP A 334 -0.73 -8.07 13.73
C ASP A 334 -1.14 -9.53 13.94
N LEU A 335 -2.43 -9.81 13.77
CA LEU A 335 -3.01 -11.14 14.05
C LEU A 335 -2.75 -12.13 12.92
N ARG A 336 -2.39 -11.66 11.73
CA ARG A 336 -2.13 -12.51 10.54
C ARG A 336 -0.71 -13.05 10.56
N THR A 337 0.24 -12.24 10.99
CA THR A 337 1.68 -12.54 10.93
C THR A 337 2.29 -12.79 12.31
N ASN A 338 1.57 -12.46 13.38
CA ASN A 338 2.04 -12.44 14.77
C ASN A 338 3.22 -11.47 15.03
N VAL A 339 3.54 -10.58 14.09
CA VAL A 339 4.51 -9.50 14.34
C VAL A 339 3.94 -8.56 15.39
N GLU A 340 4.76 -8.21 16.37
CA GLU A 340 4.35 -7.33 17.47
C GLU A 340 5.48 -6.36 17.88
N THR A 341 5.08 -5.21 18.40
CA THR A 341 6.00 -4.19 18.95
C THR A 341 5.43 -3.58 20.22
N GLY A 342 6.32 -3.31 21.17
CA GLY A 342 5.98 -2.61 22.43
C GLY A 342 5.98 -1.07 22.30
N ASN A 343 6.13 -0.52 21.09
CA ASN A 343 6.13 0.92 20.83
C ASN A 343 4.96 1.38 19.96
N PRO A 344 3.74 1.51 20.53
CA PRO A 344 2.58 1.95 19.74
C PRO A 344 2.73 3.37 19.19
N SER A 345 3.50 4.24 19.89
CA SER A 345 3.70 5.61 19.43
C SER A 345 4.44 5.68 18.11
N ALA A 346 5.49 4.88 17.92
CA ALA A 346 6.21 4.81 16.65
C ALA A 346 5.27 4.32 15.53
N VAL A 347 4.45 3.30 15.80
CA VAL A 347 3.49 2.77 14.81
C VAL A 347 2.47 3.82 14.42
N LEU A 348 1.90 4.55 15.38
CA LEU A 348 0.96 5.65 15.12
C LEU A 348 1.62 6.86 14.46
N ASP A 349 2.94 6.97 14.54
CA ASP A 349 3.74 7.95 13.82
C ASP A 349 4.20 7.48 12.43
N GLY A 350 3.77 6.30 11.97
CA GLY A 350 3.99 5.80 10.62
C GLY A 350 4.99 4.67 10.47
N ASP A 351 5.53 4.10 11.55
CA ASP A 351 6.43 2.93 11.49
C ASP A 351 5.62 1.64 11.25
N LEU A 352 5.26 1.39 9.97
CA LEU A 352 4.42 0.27 9.55
C LEU A 352 5.17 -0.81 8.77
N ASP A 353 6.40 -0.56 8.34
CA ASP A 353 7.14 -1.37 7.37
C ASP A 353 7.27 -2.85 7.80
N ALA A 354 7.58 -3.09 9.06
CA ALA A 354 7.71 -4.45 9.58
C ALA A 354 6.41 -5.26 9.48
N PHE A 355 5.27 -4.61 9.71
CA PHE A 355 3.96 -5.24 9.60
C PHE A 355 3.56 -5.51 8.15
N MET A 356 3.75 -4.51 7.28
CA MET A 356 3.44 -4.62 5.86
C MET A 356 4.32 -5.67 5.17
N ALA A 357 5.62 -5.65 5.45
CA ALA A 357 6.59 -6.61 4.95
C ALA A 357 6.24 -8.06 5.33
N ALA A 358 5.92 -8.28 6.62
CA ALA A 358 5.53 -9.60 7.10
C ALA A 358 4.21 -10.08 6.46
N ALA A 359 3.25 -9.17 6.26
CA ALA A 359 1.99 -9.49 5.61
C ALA A 359 2.18 -9.84 4.13
N LEU A 360 3.06 -9.15 3.41
CA LEU A 360 3.43 -9.48 2.03
C LEU A 360 4.11 -10.84 1.95
N ALA A 361 5.09 -11.11 2.82
CA ALA A 361 5.78 -12.40 2.87
C ALA A 361 4.83 -13.57 3.16
N ALA A 362 3.89 -13.40 4.08
CA ALA A 362 2.88 -14.40 4.39
C ALA A 362 1.98 -14.71 3.19
N ARG A 363 1.54 -13.68 2.44
CA ARG A 363 0.75 -13.85 1.21
C ARG A 363 1.53 -14.59 0.12
N ALA A 364 2.78 -14.22 -0.12
CA ALA A 364 3.63 -14.88 -1.11
C ALA A 364 3.89 -16.36 -0.77
N GLY A 365 4.03 -16.68 0.52
CA GLY A 365 4.16 -18.05 1.02
C GLY A 365 2.90 -18.89 0.77
N ALA A 366 1.72 -18.31 0.98
CA ALA A 366 0.44 -18.96 0.72
C ALA A 366 0.26 -19.30 -0.77
N THR A 367 0.49 -18.31 -1.66
CA THR A 367 0.37 -18.49 -3.13
C THR A 367 1.31 -19.58 -3.67
N ARG A 368 2.54 -19.69 -3.14
CA ARG A 368 3.49 -20.76 -3.51
C ARG A 368 3.04 -22.14 -3.06
N SER A 369 2.48 -22.22 -1.87
CA SER A 369 1.93 -23.48 -1.31
C SER A 369 0.78 -24.00 -2.18
N GLU A 370 -0.08 -23.11 -2.64
CA GLU A 370 -1.22 -23.41 -3.52
C GLU A 370 -0.77 -23.85 -4.92
N ALA A 371 0.17 -23.13 -5.54
CA ALA A 371 0.73 -23.50 -6.84
C ALA A 371 1.43 -24.87 -6.80
N SER A 372 2.12 -25.19 -5.72
CA SER A 372 2.77 -26.50 -5.54
C SER A 372 1.79 -27.65 -5.27
N ALA A 373 0.62 -27.35 -4.71
CA ALA A 373 -0.45 -28.33 -4.49
C ALA A 373 -1.23 -28.65 -5.76
N GLN A 374 -1.38 -27.68 -6.68
CA GLN A 374 -2.02 -27.87 -7.97
C GLN A 374 -1.12 -28.57 -9.01
N ALA A 375 0.20 -28.57 -8.80
CA ALA A 375 1.18 -29.23 -9.68
C ALA A 375 1.43 -30.71 -9.31
N ARG A 376 0.76 -31.23 -8.29
CA ARG A 376 0.80 -32.64 -7.85
C ARG A 376 -0.51 -33.34 -8.15
#